data_4ad248364121efea561e3c5589020eb1
#
_entry.id   4ad248364121efea561e3c5589020eb1
#
_cell.length_a   1.000
_cell.length_b   1.000
_cell.length_c   1.000
_cell.angle_alpha   90.00
_cell.angle_beta   90.00
_cell.angle_gamma   90.00
#
_symmetry.space_group_name_H-M   'P 1'
#
loop_
_entity.id
_entity.type
_entity.pdbx_description
1 polymer ?
#
loop_
_entity_poly.entity_id
_entity_poly.type
_entity_poly.pdbx_seq_one_letter_code
_entity_poly.pdbx_strand_id
1 'polypeptide(L)'
;GLVYRLSESLGGLSHPLSAAEWQSLKKSERLKLARLGIQMSPAAVYFRALQLPRAMRMRQILWQAHNNRRVPHIEFDRPSTMARDLGNVDWACLGFRRIGNRAVRFENLEQLYRLAKQKSQKGSFQATMEMKATVGAKDTEFEQIMAALGFSKIKSNSELKFRQKPRRSRSKKGRSASSKMENRRT
;
A
#
# COMPACT_ATOMS: atom_id res chain seq x y z
N GLY A 1 2.13 -10.47 16.56
CA GLY A 1 1.82 -9.14 16.07
C GLY A 1 2.41 -8.81 14.71
N LEU A 2 2.67 -7.53 14.47
CA LEU A 2 3.12 -7.03 13.15
C LEU A 2 4.47 -7.63 12.70
N VAL A 3 5.43 -7.76 13.60
CA VAL A 3 6.75 -8.34 13.29
C VAL A 3 6.62 -9.79 12.84
N TYR A 4 5.80 -10.57 13.53
CA TYR A 4 5.51 -11.95 13.15
C TYR A 4 4.92 -12.05 11.73
N ARG A 5 3.89 -11.25 11.42
CA ARG A 5 3.30 -11.20 10.07
C ARG A 5 4.33 -10.82 8.98
N LEU A 6 5.25 -9.90 9.30
CA LEU A 6 6.33 -9.53 8.39
C LEU A 6 7.34 -10.66 8.20
N SER A 7 7.63 -11.43 9.25
CA SER A 7 8.52 -12.60 9.15
C SER A 7 7.90 -13.69 8.30
N GLU A 8 6.62 -14.02 8.52
CA GLU A 8 5.86 -14.99 7.72
C GLU A 8 5.81 -14.63 6.23
N SER A 9 5.65 -13.33 5.93
CA SER A 9 5.60 -12.82 4.55
C SER A 9 6.97 -12.45 3.99
N LEU A 10 8.06 -12.95 4.58
CA LEU A 10 9.44 -12.67 4.18
C LEU A 10 9.73 -11.16 4.04
N GLY A 11 9.14 -10.33 4.88
CA GLY A 11 9.54 -8.94 5.04
C GLY A 11 8.72 -7.89 4.32
N GLY A 12 7.55 -8.23 3.80
CA GLY A 12 6.60 -7.25 3.24
C GLY A 12 5.15 -7.67 3.42
N LEU A 13 4.23 -6.75 3.65
CA LEU A 13 2.81 -7.06 3.76
C LEU A 13 2.09 -6.80 2.44
N SER A 14 1.28 -7.76 1.98
CA SER A 14 0.46 -7.67 0.77
C SER A 14 -0.53 -6.50 0.84
N HIS A 15 -1.00 -6.18 2.04
CA HIS A 15 -1.92 -5.09 2.29
C HIS A 15 -1.33 -4.14 3.35
N PRO A 16 -1.50 -2.82 3.19
CA PRO A 16 -1.13 -1.88 4.22
C PRO A 16 -1.97 -2.10 5.48
N LEU A 17 -1.49 -1.58 6.60
CA LEU A 17 -2.24 -1.62 7.85
C LEU A 17 -3.58 -0.93 7.69
N SER A 18 -4.63 -1.53 8.24
CA SER A 18 -5.94 -0.89 8.35
C SER A 18 -5.86 0.36 9.23
N ALA A 19 -6.87 1.24 9.14
CA ALA A 19 -6.91 2.43 9.98
C ALA A 19 -6.93 2.08 11.48
N ALA A 20 -7.60 0.98 11.86
CA ALA A 20 -7.66 0.50 13.23
C ALA A 20 -6.29 0.00 13.73
N GLU A 21 -5.62 -0.83 12.94
CA GLU A 21 -4.27 -1.33 13.26
C GLU A 21 -3.28 -0.16 13.36
N TRP A 22 -3.37 0.82 12.46
CA TRP A 22 -2.53 2.01 12.50
C TRP A 22 -2.74 2.85 13.76
N GLN A 23 -3.99 3.01 14.19
CA GLN A 23 -4.36 3.77 15.40
C GLN A 23 -3.97 3.03 16.68
N SER A 24 -4.01 1.70 16.70
CA SER A 24 -3.62 0.88 17.85
C SER A 24 -2.12 0.97 18.16
N LEU A 25 -1.27 1.26 17.17
CA LEU A 25 0.17 1.41 17.35
C LEU A 25 0.51 2.75 18.04
N LYS A 26 1.05 2.68 19.25
CA LYS A 26 1.55 3.85 19.99
C LYS A 26 2.77 4.44 19.28
N LYS A 27 3.01 5.74 19.50
CA LYS A 27 4.19 6.43 18.92
C LYS A 27 5.51 5.75 19.28
N SER A 28 5.65 5.28 20.52
CA SER A 28 6.83 4.54 20.99
C SER A 28 7.04 3.22 20.25
N GLU A 29 5.97 2.49 19.95
CA GLU A 29 6.04 1.23 19.20
C GLU A 29 6.44 1.47 17.75
N ARG A 30 5.89 2.51 17.11
CA ARG A 30 6.29 2.90 15.76
C ARG A 30 7.78 3.27 15.69
N LEU A 31 8.31 3.96 16.70
CA LEU A 31 9.74 4.27 16.79
C LEU A 31 10.59 3.01 16.96
N LYS A 32 10.16 2.06 17.80
CA LYS A 32 10.84 0.76 17.95
C LYS A 32 10.88 -0.01 16.63
N LEU A 33 9.75 -0.08 15.94
CA LEU A 33 9.64 -0.75 14.63
C LEU A 33 10.54 -0.07 13.58
N ALA A 34 10.56 1.26 13.55
CA ALA A 34 11.44 2.01 12.66
C ALA A 34 12.94 1.75 12.95
N ARG A 35 13.35 1.62 14.23
CA ARG A 35 14.71 1.25 14.62
C ARG A 35 15.10 -0.17 14.17
N LEU A 36 14.12 -1.08 14.08
CA LEU A 36 14.30 -2.41 13.51
C LEU A 36 14.35 -2.40 11.96
N GLY A 37 14.33 -1.23 11.32
CA GLY A 37 14.39 -1.09 9.89
C GLY A 37 13.03 -1.35 9.19
N ILE A 38 11.92 -1.39 9.94
CA ILE A 38 10.59 -1.56 9.37
C ILE A 38 10.08 -0.19 8.92
N GLN A 39 9.85 -0.08 7.62
CA GLN A 39 9.20 1.07 7.01
C GLN A 39 7.68 0.87 7.05
N MET A 40 6.98 1.85 7.61
CA MET A 40 5.52 1.82 7.73
C MET A 40 4.91 3.07 7.12
N SER A 41 4.04 2.87 6.14
CA SER A 41 3.27 3.94 5.52
C SER A 41 1.88 3.44 5.11
N PRO A 42 0.94 4.33 4.80
CA PRO A 42 -0.33 3.93 4.22
C PRO A 42 -0.21 3.23 2.86
N ALA A 43 0.92 3.38 2.18
CA ALA A 43 1.19 2.73 0.90
C ALA A 43 1.70 1.30 1.07
N ALA A 44 2.59 1.06 2.06
CA ALA A 44 3.28 -0.21 2.24
C ALA A 44 3.85 -0.36 3.65
N VAL A 45 4.04 -1.61 4.08
CA VAL A 45 4.76 -1.98 5.32
C VAL A 45 5.77 -3.06 4.95
N TYR A 46 7.05 -2.80 5.20
CA TYR A 46 8.13 -3.69 4.78
C TYR A 46 9.44 -3.46 5.54
N PHE A 47 10.33 -4.45 5.54
CA PHE A 47 11.72 -4.28 5.98
C PHE A 47 12.54 -3.60 4.88
N ARG A 48 13.13 -2.45 5.20
CA ARG A 48 13.93 -1.67 4.23
C ARG A 48 15.11 -2.46 3.69
N ALA A 49 15.88 -3.13 4.54
CA ALA A 49 17.04 -3.92 4.12
C ALA A 49 16.70 -5.02 3.11
N LEU A 50 15.48 -5.56 3.17
CA LEU A 50 15.00 -6.60 2.26
C LEU A 50 14.50 -6.07 0.91
N GLN A 51 14.56 -4.76 0.66
CA GLN A 51 14.24 -4.16 -0.65
C GLN A 51 15.46 -4.06 -1.58
N LEU A 52 16.65 -4.42 -1.09
CA LEU A 52 17.83 -4.50 -1.93
C LEU A 52 17.66 -5.61 -3.00
N PRO A 53 18.07 -5.37 -4.27
CA PRO A 53 17.89 -6.34 -5.35
C PRO A 53 18.43 -7.74 -5.03
N ARG A 54 19.56 -7.83 -4.32
CA ARG A 54 20.15 -9.12 -3.88
C ARG A 54 19.23 -9.87 -2.91
N ALA A 55 18.65 -9.17 -1.93
CA ALA A 55 17.72 -9.76 -0.97
C ALA A 55 16.41 -10.18 -1.65
N MET A 56 15.92 -9.42 -2.62
CA MET A 56 14.73 -9.74 -3.39
C MET A 56 14.94 -10.98 -4.26
N ARG A 57 16.11 -11.13 -4.90
CA ARG A 57 16.49 -12.34 -5.65
C ARG A 57 16.55 -13.57 -4.73
N MET A 58 17.16 -13.45 -3.56
CA MET A 58 17.20 -14.54 -2.58
C MET A 58 15.80 -14.96 -2.15
N ARG A 59 14.90 -14.02 -1.87
CA ARG A 59 13.50 -14.32 -1.53
C ARG A 59 12.76 -15.00 -2.69
N GLN A 60 13.03 -14.61 -3.92
CA GLN A 60 12.48 -15.32 -5.09
C GLN A 60 12.91 -16.78 -5.12
N ILE A 61 14.21 -17.07 -4.88
CA ILE A 61 14.72 -18.44 -4.83
C ILE A 61 14.07 -19.22 -3.69
N LEU A 62 14.00 -18.67 -2.49
CA LEU A 62 13.36 -19.29 -1.34
C LEU A 62 11.87 -19.56 -1.59
N TRP A 63 11.16 -18.60 -2.16
CA TRP A 63 9.75 -18.76 -2.50
C TRP A 63 9.53 -19.87 -3.54
N GLN A 64 10.38 -19.93 -4.58
CA GLN A 64 10.33 -20.97 -5.60
C GLN A 64 10.59 -22.36 -5.02
N ALA A 65 11.61 -22.49 -4.16
CA ALA A 65 11.94 -23.75 -3.49
C ALA A 65 10.81 -24.23 -2.58
N HIS A 66 10.25 -23.32 -1.77
CA HIS A 66 9.15 -23.64 -0.84
C HIS A 66 7.87 -24.06 -1.57
N ASN A 67 7.51 -23.39 -2.66
CA ASN A 67 6.27 -23.64 -3.39
C ASN A 67 6.44 -24.67 -4.53
N ASN A 68 7.64 -25.18 -4.75
CA ASN A 68 7.99 -26.06 -5.88
C ASN A 68 7.48 -25.48 -7.23
N ARG A 69 7.65 -24.19 -7.44
CA ARG A 69 7.17 -23.46 -8.61
C ARG A 69 8.24 -22.51 -9.13
N ARG A 70 8.39 -22.45 -10.44
CA ARG A 70 9.27 -21.47 -11.10
C ARG A 70 8.51 -20.16 -11.31
N VAL A 71 9.20 -19.06 -11.03
CA VAL A 71 8.75 -17.70 -11.35
C VAL A 71 9.64 -17.18 -12.47
N PRO A 72 9.08 -16.56 -13.52
CA PRO A 72 9.88 -15.93 -14.56
C PRO A 72 10.87 -14.91 -14.00
N HIS A 73 11.84 -14.55 -14.80
CA HIS A 73 12.83 -13.54 -14.41
C HIS A 73 12.16 -12.21 -14.10
N ILE A 74 12.40 -11.68 -12.89
CA ILE A 74 11.93 -10.37 -12.44
C ILE A 74 13.12 -9.42 -12.36
N GLU A 75 13.01 -8.27 -13.00
CA GLU A 75 13.99 -7.20 -12.90
C GLU A 75 13.75 -6.39 -11.63
N PHE A 76 14.50 -6.71 -10.56
CA PHE A 76 14.32 -6.09 -9.23
C PHE A 76 14.86 -4.66 -9.12
N ASP A 77 15.58 -4.17 -10.11
CA ASP A 77 16.06 -2.80 -10.25
C ASP A 77 15.02 -1.87 -10.88
N ARG A 78 14.04 -2.42 -11.58
CA ARG A 78 12.91 -1.62 -12.11
C ARG A 78 11.90 -1.24 -11.03
N PRO A 79 11.23 -0.07 -11.18
CA PRO A 79 10.22 0.39 -10.23
C PRO A 79 8.97 -0.49 -10.17
N SER A 80 8.67 -1.20 -11.25
CA SER A 80 7.53 -2.11 -11.33
C SER A 80 7.67 -3.11 -12.46
N THR A 81 6.87 -4.19 -12.39
CA THR A 81 6.79 -5.24 -13.42
C THR A 81 5.32 -5.60 -13.70
N MET A 82 5.07 -6.26 -14.84
CA MET A 82 3.75 -6.78 -15.17
C MET A 82 3.44 -8.02 -14.33
N ALA A 83 2.26 -8.06 -13.71
CA ALA A 83 1.87 -9.11 -12.76
C ALA A 83 0.91 -10.17 -13.32
N ARG A 84 0.39 -9.97 -14.54
CA ARG A 84 -0.72 -10.80 -15.08
C ARG A 84 -0.35 -12.24 -15.37
N ASP A 85 0.90 -12.53 -15.70
CA ASP A 85 1.32 -13.83 -16.20
C ASP A 85 1.96 -14.73 -15.13
N LEU A 86 2.03 -14.27 -13.88
CA LEU A 86 2.73 -14.96 -12.80
C LEU A 86 1.81 -15.75 -11.84
N GLY A 87 0.52 -15.83 -12.15
CA GLY A 87 -0.44 -16.60 -11.35
C GLY A 87 -0.51 -16.17 -9.88
N ASN A 88 -0.58 -17.11 -8.95
CA ASN A 88 -0.70 -16.88 -7.51
C ASN A 88 0.66 -16.64 -6.82
N VAL A 89 1.52 -15.80 -7.40
CA VAL A 89 2.78 -15.41 -6.76
C VAL A 89 2.47 -14.46 -5.60
N ASP A 90 3.07 -14.71 -4.45
CA ASP A 90 3.05 -13.74 -3.35
C ASP A 90 4.02 -12.59 -3.65
N TRP A 91 3.49 -11.57 -4.28
CA TRP A 91 4.24 -10.37 -4.65
C TRP A 91 4.84 -9.64 -3.46
N ALA A 92 4.20 -9.72 -2.29
CA ALA A 92 4.71 -9.09 -1.08
C ALA A 92 5.99 -9.77 -0.59
N CYS A 93 6.02 -11.10 -0.66
CA CYS A 93 7.22 -11.88 -0.40
C CYS A 93 8.39 -11.46 -1.32
N LEU A 94 8.10 -11.07 -2.56
CA LEU A 94 9.10 -10.61 -3.53
C LEU A 94 9.41 -9.11 -3.43
N GLY A 95 8.82 -8.38 -2.48
CA GLY A 95 9.07 -6.95 -2.27
C GLY A 95 8.22 -6.00 -3.10
N PHE A 96 7.11 -6.51 -3.67
CA PHE A 96 6.18 -5.73 -4.48
C PHE A 96 4.78 -5.72 -3.89
N ARG A 97 4.00 -4.71 -4.24
CA ARG A 97 2.55 -4.70 -4.05
C ARG A 97 1.87 -4.80 -5.41
N ARG A 98 1.03 -5.82 -5.57
CA ARG A 98 0.20 -5.96 -6.77
C ARG A 98 -0.98 -5.00 -6.73
N ILE A 99 -1.14 -4.24 -7.79
CA ILE A 99 -2.27 -3.32 -8.02
C ILE A 99 -2.74 -3.52 -9.46
N GLY A 100 -3.89 -4.16 -9.62
CA GLY A 100 -4.37 -4.57 -10.94
C GLY A 100 -3.40 -5.54 -11.62
N ASN A 101 -2.97 -5.17 -12.83
CA ASN A 101 -2.04 -5.96 -13.64
C ASN A 101 -0.56 -5.59 -13.41
N ARG A 102 -0.25 -4.72 -12.45
CA ARG A 102 1.11 -4.27 -12.18
C ARG A 102 1.51 -4.57 -10.74
N ALA A 103 2.73 -5.05 -10.56
CA ALA A 103 3.39 -5.19 -9.27
C ALA A 103 4.41 -4.08 -9.15
N VAL A 104 4.25 -3.22 -8.14
CA VAL A 104 5.09 -2.04 -7.89
C VAL A 104 5.91 -2.26 -6.64
N ARG A 105 7.21 -1.93 -6.67
CA ARG A 105 8.09 -2.04 -5.49
C ARG A 105 7.57 -1.18 -4.34
N PHE A 106 7.69 -1.67 -3.13
CA PHE A 106 7.23 -0.96 -1.93
C PHE A 106 7.85 0.43 -1.79
N GLU A 107 9.15 0.56 -2.05
CA GLU A 107 9.86 1.85 -1.98
C GLU A 107 9.30 2.87 -2.97
N ASN A 108 9.04 2.44 -4.21
CA ASN A 108 8.49 3.31 -5.25
C ASN A 108 7.05 3.73 -4.95
N LEU A 109 6.23 2.83 -4.39
CA LEU A 109 4.89 3.17 -3.91
C LEU A 109 4.93 4.19 -2.78
N GLU A 110 5.86 4.03 -1.85
CA GLU A 110 6.02 4.98 -0.75
C GLU A 110 6.51 6.35 -1.24
N GLN A 111 7.46 6.37 -2.16
CA GLN A 111 7.93 7.61 -2.78
C GLN A 111 6.79 8.33 -3.51
N LEU A 112 6.03 7.61 -4.35
CA LEU A 112 4.85 8.16 -5.01
C LEU A 112 3.82 8.69 -4.01
N TYR A 113 3.53 7.94 -2.94
CA TYR A 113 2.60 8.37 -1.90
C TYR A 113 3.05 9.67 -1.22
N ARG A 114 4.35 9.80 -0.89
CA ARG A 114 4.92 11.02 -0.30
C ARG A 114 4.77 12.23 -1.23
N LEU A 115 5.12 12.07 -2.52
CA LEU A 115 4.96 13.11 -3.53
C LEU A 115 3.49 13.53 -3.69
N ALA A 116 2.59 12.56 -3.82
CA ALA A 116 1.15 12.81 -3.96
C ALA A 116 0.58 13.49 -2.72
N LYS A 117 0.98 13.07 -1.52
CA LYS A 117 0.54 13.68 -0.26
C LYS A 117 1.02 15.13 -0.13
N GLN A 118 2.27 15.41 -0.48
CA GLN A 118 2.82 16.76 -0.47
C GLN A 118 2.04 17.69 -1.42
N LYS A 119 1.79 17.22 -2.66
CA LYS A 119 1.01 18.01 -3.64
C LYS A 119 -0.45 18.19 -3.21
N SER A 120 -1.05 17.19 -2.57
CA SER A 120 -2.44 17.24 -2.12
C SER A 120 -2.71 18.21 -0.96
N GLN A 121 -1.67 18.69 -0.27
CA GLN A 121 -1.81 19.71 0.78
C GLN A 121 -2.35 21.04 0.22
N LYS A 122 -2.09 21.32 -1.04
CA LYS A 122 -2.58 22.52 -1.74
C LYS A 122 -3.93 22.29 -2.47
N GLY A 123 -4.59 21.15 -2.22
CA GLY A 123 -5.86 20.77 -2.83
C GLY A 123 -5.73 19.71 -3.91
N SER A 124 -6.41 19.89 -5.05
CA SER A 124 -6.24 19.00 -6.21
C SER A 124 -4.92 19.27 -6.91
N PHE A 125 -4.30 18.22 -7.44
CA PHE A 125 -3.02 18.31 -8.13
C PHE A 125 -3.03 17.49 -9.42
N GLN A 126 -2.18 17.88 -10.36
CA GLN A 126 -1.98 17.19 -11.62
C GLN A 126 -0.91 16.11 -11.49
N ALA A 127 -1.11 14.96 -12.14
CA ALA A 127 -0.08 13.94 -12.28
C ALA A 127 1.10 14.47 -13.11
N THR A 128 2.29 14.43 -12.55
CA THR A 128 3.51 14.81 -13.26
C THR A 128 4.18 13.61 -13.91
N MET A 129 5.00 13.85 -14.93
CA MET A 129 5.81 12.78 -15.56
C MET A 129 6.71 12.10 -14.54
N GLU A 130 7.29 12.84 -13.60
CA GLU A 130 8.10 12.32 -12.51
C GLU A 130 7.32 11.31 -11.65
N MET A 131 6.08 11.61 -11.29
CA MET A 131 5.23 10.69 -10.52
C MET A 131 4.93 9.41 -11.29
N LYS A 132 4.68 9.48 -12.60
CA LYS A 132 4.47 8.30 -13.45
C LYS A 132 5.77 7.49 -13.59
N ALA A 133 6.90 8.14 -13.80
CA ALA A 133 8.21 7.52 -13.89
C ALA A 133 8.59 6.79 -12.58
N THR A 134 8.26 7.36 -11.42
CA THR A 134 8.53 6.76 -10.10
C THR A 134 7.97 5.32 -10.00
N VAL A 135 6.86 5.03 -10.65
CA VAL A 135 6.24 3.68 -10.63
C VAL A 135 6.28 3.00 -12.00
N GLY A 136 6.84 3.63 -13.02
CA GLY A 136 6.96 3.06 -14.37
C GLY A 136 5.62 2.65 -14.98
N ALA A 137 4.54 3.42 -14.74
CA ALA A 137 3.18 3.07 -15.12
C ALA A 137 2.61 4.00 -16.21
N LYS A 138 1.82 3.42 -17.12
CA LYS A 138 1.02 4.18 -18.09
C LYS A 138 -0.20 4.81 -17.40
N ASP A 139 -0.89 5.73 -18.05
CA ASP A 139 -1.97 6.53 -17.46
C ASP A 139 -3.06 5.71 -16.79
N THR A 140 -3.56 4.66 -17.43
CA THR A 140 -4.61 3.78 -16.88
C THR A 140 -4.13 3.02 -15.64
N GLU A 141 -2.90 2.50 -15.66
CA GLU A 141 -2.29 1.79 -14.54
C GLU A 141 -1.96 2.76 -13.41
N PHE A 142 -1.49 3.96 -13.74
CA PHE A 142 -1.20 5.02 -12.78
C PHE A 142 -2.46 5.45 -12.03
N GLU A 143 -3.60 5.57 -12.72
CA GLU A 143 -4.90 5.84 -12.08
C GLU A 143 -5.27 4.77 -11.05
N GLN A 144 -5.08 3.49 -11.38
CA GLN A 144 -5.34 2.38 -10.46
C GLN A 144 -4.41 2.43 -9.23
N ILE A 145 -3.14 2.74 -9.44
CA ILE A 145 -2.16 2.90 -8.37
C ILE A 145 -2.55 4.06 -7.45
N MET A 146 -2.90 5.22 -8.00
CA MET A 146 -3.34 6.38 -7.23
C MET A 146 -4.62 6.09 -6.43
N ALA A 147 -5.57 5.38 -7.03
CA ALA A 147 -6.79 4.95 -6.34
C ALA A 147 -6.49 4.01 -5.16
N ALA A 148 -5.57 3.07 -5.32
CA ALA A 148 -5.10 2.15 -4.28
C ALA A 148 -4.33 2.87 -3.15
N LEU A 149 -3.71 4.01 -3.44
CA LEU A 149 -3.04 4.87 -2.47
C LEU A 149 -3.99 5.86 -1.77
N GLY A 150 -5.29 5.84 -2.11
CA GLY A 150 -6.29 6.69 -1.46
C GLY A 150 -6.51 8.05 -2.11
N PHE A 151 -6.14 8.21 -3.38
CA PHE A 151 -6.44 9.40 -4.17
C PHE A 151 -7.55 9.10 -5.17
N SER A 152 -8.42 10.08 -5.44
CA SER A 152 -9.48 9.96 -6.46
C SER A 152 -9.17 10.86 -7.64
N LYS A 153 -9.40 10.33 -8.83
CA LYS A 153 -9.37 11.11 -10.07
C LYS A 153 -10.50 12.13 -10.07
N ILE A 154 -10.20 13.33 -10.50
CA ILE A 154 -11.18 14.40 -10.76
C ILE A 154 -11.41 14.44 -12.28
N LYS A 155 -12.67 14.52 -12.68
CA LYS A 155 -13.03 14.71 -14.10
C LYS A 155 -12.48 16.07 -14.56
N SER A 156 -11.55 16.06 -15.49
CA SER A 156 -11.00 17.24 -16.17
C SER A 156 -10.83 16.91 -17.65
N ASN A 157 -11.06 17.88 -18.53
CA ASN A 157 -11.21 17.64 -19.97
C ASN A 157 -9.95 17.13 -20.71
N SER A 158 -8.76 17.19 -20.13
CA SER A 158 -7.53 16.73 -20.81
C SER A 158 -6.41 16.27 -19.86
N GLU A 159 -6.53 16.47 -18.56
CA GLU A 159 -5.42 16.25 -17.62
C GLU A 159 -5.80 15.30 -16.48
N LEU A 160 -4.86 14.43 -16.10
CA LEU A 160 -5.01 13.54 -14.95
C LEU A 160 -4.85 14.34 -13.65
N LYS A 161 -5.97 14.80 -13.08
CA LYS A 161 -6.01 15.49 -11.78
C LYS A 161 -6.48 14.55 -10.68
N PHE A 162 -5.86 14.67 -9.52
CA PHE A 162 -6.13 13.85 -8.34
C PHE A 162 -6.40 14.69 -7.10
N ARG A 163 -7.20 14.12 -6.19
CA ARG A 163 -7.49 14.68 -4.87
C ARG A 163 -7.42 13.57 -3.84
N GLN A 164 -6.90 13.87 -2.66
CA GLN A 164 -6.92 12.91 -1.56
C GLN A 164 -8.37 12.63 -1.13
N LYS A 165 -8.73 11.35 -1.05
CA LYS A 165 -10.05 10.94 -0.53
C LYS A 165 -10.15 11.36 0.95
N PRO A 166 -11.26 12.00 1.38
CA PRO A 166 -11.46 12.26 2.79
C PRO A 166 -11.45 10.92 3.55
N ARG A 167 -10.69 10.84 4.63
CA ARG A 167 -10.75 9.68 5.53
C ARG A 167 -12.19 9.63 6.07
N ARG A 168 -12.96 8.61 5.69
CA ARG A 168 -14.26 8.36 6.30
C ARG A 168 -14.02 8.14 7.80
N SER A 169 -14.31 9.13 8.62
CA SER A 169 -14.53 8.93 10.03
C SER A 169 -15.73 8.01 10.13
N ARG A 170 -15.59 6.86 10.80
CA ARG A 170 -16.72 6.04 11.19
C ARG A 170 -17.63 6.94 12.03
N SER A 171 -18.69 7.49 11.42
CA SER A 171 -19.72 8.19 12.16
C SER A 171 -20.24 7.21 13.22
N LYS A 172 -20.27 7.66 14.48
CA LYS A 172 -20.98 7.03 15.60
C LYS A 172 -22.48 7.01 15.25
N LYS A 173 -22.91 6.05 14.43
CA LYS A 173 -24.33 5.74 14.24
C LYS A 173 -24.65 4.58 15.16
N GLY A 174 -25.20 4.89 16.33
CA GLY A 174 -25.67 3.87 17.23
C GLY A 174 -25.69 4.27 18.69
N ARG A 175 -26.40 5.35 19.06
CA ARG A 175 -26.92 5.56 20.42
C ARG A 175 -28.05 6.58 20.38
N SER A 176 -29.22 6.16 19.93
CA SER A 176 -30.50 6.80 20.29
C SER A 176 -31.66 5.95 19.77
N ALA A 177 -31.89 4.80 20.40
CA ALA A 177 -33.16 4.08 20.29
C ALA A 177 -33.26 3.11 21.47
N SER A 178 -33.25 3.63 22.72
CA SER A 178 -33.59 2.83 23.88
C SER A 178 -33.88 3.74 25.09
N SER A 179 -34.83 4.67 24.94
CA SER A 179 -35.48 5.32 26.10
C SER A 179 -36.77 6.00 25.68
N LYS A 180 -37.72 5.19 25.16
CA LYS A 180 -39.10 5.67 25.00
C LYS A 180 -40.08 4.48 24.98
N MET A 181 -40.01 3.68 26.03
CA MET A 181 -41.06 2.69 26.30
C MET A 181 -41.06 2.35 27.80
N GLU A 182 -41.27 3.36 28.64
CA GLU A 182 -41.63 3.11 30.02
C GLU A 182 -42.32 4.39 30.59
N ASN A 183 -43.54 4.59 30.13
CA ASN A 183 -44.54 5.40 30.86
C ASN A 183 -45.91 5.32 30.16
N ARG A 184 -46.54 4.15 30.24
CA ARG A 184 -47.98 4.03 30.06
C ARG A 184 -48.45 2.76 30.77
N ARG A 185 -48.58 2.79 32.10
CA ARG A 185 -49.51 1.96 32.90
C ARG A 185 -49.53 2.56 34.32
N THR A 186 -50.39 3.41 34.54
CA THR A 186 -51.20 3.62 35.73
C THR A 186 -52.44 4.37 35.32
#